data_263902edcef857de83e4cd84c4d358fa
#
_entry.id   263902edcef857de83e4cd84c4d358fa
#
_cell.length_a   1.000
_cell.length_b   1.000
_cell.length_c   1.000
_cell.angle_alpha   90.00
_cell.angle_beta   90.00
_cell.angle_gamma   90.00
#
_symmetry.space_group_name_H-M   'P 1'
#
loop_
_entity.id
_entity.type
_entity.pdbx_description
1 polymer ?
#
loop_
_entity_poly.entity_id
_entity_poly.type
_entity_poly.pdbx_seq_one_letter_code
_entity_poly.pdbx_strand_id
1 'polypeptide(L)'
;MKSVQRHILFAATIALCLISCRHQAAPEPAEPQALSEYSEPSVPSKNSEPSTLSNPSNLSNPSNPSAPTSSPYAGGLEGVLASIPSSFVLLADVCPDIIQEIRYYTTYNFVGERIPGYERPVAYLTRQAADSLKLVCDDLKEQGYRLKVFDAYRPQMAVDFFVRWGSDLEDQRMKEYFYPDCPKSELFRRGYIAHKSGHTRGSTLDLTLFDMKTEREVDMGGTYDFLGETSHYNYSHGLTRDQINHRRILREAMMRHGFKPIAVEWWHFTLRNEPYPDHYFTFPIR
;
A
#
# COMPACT_ATOMS: atom_id res chain seq x y z
N MET A 1 10.71 -75.92 -34.41
CA MET A 1 9.48 -76.67 -34.64
C MET A 1 8.33 -76.02 -33.96
N LYS A 2 7.41 -75.51 -34.74
CA LYS A 2 5.97 -75.42 -34.65
C LYS A 2 5.39 -75.01 -33.29
N SER A 3 4.85 -73.80 -33.19
CA SER A 3 3.44 -73.46 -33.42
C SER A 3 2.64 -73.60 -32.11
N VAL A 4 1.87 -72.69 -31.67
CA VAL A 4 0.50 -72.38 -32.12
C VAL A 4 -0.03 -71.15 -31.36
N GLN A 5 -0.51 -70.20 -32.12
CA GLN A 5 -1.36 -69.08 -31.71
C GLN A 5 -2.68 -69.55 -31.12
N ARG A 6 -3.17 -68.93 -30.03
CA ARG A 6 -4.59 -68.95 -29.73
C ARG A 6 -5.06 -67.52 -29.39
N HIS A 7 -5.89 -67.02 -30.31
CA HIS A 7 -6.71 -65.84 -30.10
C HIS A 7 -7.85 -66.16 -29.14
N ILE A 8 -8.10 -65.32 -28.16
CA ILE A 8 -9.34 -65.31 -27.40
C ILE A 8 -9.97 -63.91 -27.60
N LEU A 9 -11.07 -63.93 -28.39
CA LEU A 9 -12.01 -62.83 -28.52
C LEU A 9 -12.79 -62.72 -27.20
N PHE A 10 -12.77 -61.50 -26.60
CA PHE A 10 -13.77 -61.12 -25.60
C PHE A 10 -14.70 -60.11 -26.21
N ALA A 11 -15.93 -60.53 -26.42
CA ALA A 11 -17.03 -59.67 -26.77
C ALA A 11 -17.56 -58.97 -25.48
N ALA A 12 -17.42 -57.64 -25.42
CA ALA A 12 -18.02 -56.84 -24.36
C ALA A 12 -19.40 -56.36 -24.79
N THR A 13 -20.40 -56.85 -24.13
CA THR A 13 -21.81 -56.44 -24.28
C THR A 13 -22.00 -55.09 -23.57
N ILE A 14 -22.30 -54.04 -24.33
CA ILE A 14 -22.66 -52.71 -23.77
C ILE A 14 -24.17 -52.73 -23.53
N ALA A 15 -24.55 -52.72 -22.24
CA ALA A 15 -25.92 -52.47 -21.83
C ALA A 15 -26.16 -50.95 -21.78
N LEU A 16 -27.02 -50.44 -22.67
CA LEU A 16 -27.53 -49.06 -22.67
C LEU A 16 -28.55 -48.92 -21.53
N CYS A 17 -28.21 -48.25 -20.45
CA CYS A 17 -29.15 -47.70 -19.47
C CYS A 17 -29.56 -46.28 -19.91
N LEU A 18 -30.71 -46.16 -20.54
CA LEU A 18 -31.36 -44.87 -20.78
C LEU A 18 -32.00 -44.39 -19.46
N ILE A 19 -31.30 -43.51 -18.74
CA ILE A 19 -31.89 -42.75 -17.64
C ILE A 19 -32.45 -41.45 -18.24
N SER A 20 -33.77 -41.38 -18.28
CA SER A 20 -34.52 -40.18 -18.66
C SER A 20 -34.39 -39.12 -17.56
N CYS A 21 -33.45 -38.19 -17.71
CA CYS A 21 -33.42 -36.96 -16.91
C CYS A 21 -34.43 -35.96 -17.49
N ARG A 22 -35.55 -35.78 -16.79
CA ARG A 22 -36.45 -34.65 -17.01
C ARG A 22 -35.67 -33.37 -16.69
N HIS A 23 -35.47 -32.52 -17.69
CA HIS A 23 -35.05 -31.14 -17.54
C HIS A 23 -36.15 -30.36 -16.79
N GLN A 24 -35.93 -30.05 -15.52
CA GLN A 24 -36.62 -28.94 -14.88
C GLN A 24 -35.93 -27.67 -15.32
N ALA A 25 -36.66 -26.83 -16.07
CA ALA A 25 -36.21 -25.48 -16.42
C ALA A 25 -36.01 -24.67 -15.13
N ALA A 26 -34.86 -24.01 -15.05
CA ALA A 26 -34.60 -23.02 -14.00
C ALA A 26 -35.56 -21.83 -14.17
N PRO A 27 -36.02 -21.22 -13.06
CA PRO A 27 -36.86 -20.03 -13.14
C PRO A 27 -36.07 -18.86 -13.73
N GLU A 28 -36.74 -18.16 -14.67
CA GLU A 28 -36.24 -16.89 -15.24
C GLU A 28 -35.94 -15.88 -14.14
N PRO A 29 -34.82 -15.11 -14.27
CA PRO A 29 -34.56 -14.03 -13.35
C PRO A 29 -35.60 -12.91 -13.52
N ALA A 30 -36.20 -12.51 -12.40
CA ALA A 30 -37.14 -11.39 -12.36
C ALA A 30 -36.47 -10.10 -12.84
N GLU A 31 -37.19 -9.34 -13.68
CA GLU A 31 -36.79 -8.00 -14.13
C GLU A 31 -36.52 -7.07 -12.91
N PRO A 32 -35.49 -6.23 -12.97
CA PRO A 32 -35.25 -5.26 -11.91
C PRO A 32 -36.31 -4.16 -11.95
N GLN A 33 -37.09 -4.07 -10.88
CA GLN A 33 -37.98 -2.94 -10.65
C GLN A 33 -37.14 -1.64 -10.57
N ALA A 34 -37.55 -0.65 -11.36
CA ALA A 34 -37.03 0.68 -11.38
C ALA A 34 -37.08 1.29 -9.95
N LEU A 35 -35.91 1.52 -9.34
CA LEU A 35 -35.78 2.30 -8.13
C LEU A 35 -35.90 3.78 -8.50
N SER A 36 -36.88 4.43 -7.91
CA SER A 36 -37.19 5.84 -7.95
C SER A 36 -36.02 6.71 -7.57
N GLU A 37 -35.92 7.84 -8.26
CA GLU A 37 -35.11 9.01 -8.09
C GLU A 37 -34.58 9.24 -6.68
N TYR A 38 -33.26 9.16 -6.51
CA TYR A 38 -32.55 9.68 -5.37
C TYR A 38 -32.06 11.09 -5.74
N SER A 39 -32.71 12.11 -5.17
CA SER A 39 -32.33 13.50 -5.31
C SER A 39 -31.02 13.76 -4.54
N GLU A 40 -30.02 14.29 -5.21
CA GLU A 40 -28.78 14.79 -4.60
C GLU A 40 -29.06 15.92 -3.60
N PRO A 41 -28.39 15.94 -2.44
CA PRO A 41 -28.45 17.10 -1.55
C PRO A 41 -27.57 18.22 -2.13
N SER A 42 -28.19 19.38 -2.37
CA SER A 42 -27.57 20.61 -2.83
C SER A 42 -26.51 21.12 -1.83
N VAL A 43 -25.30 21.35 -2.34
CA VAL A 43 -24.20 22.03 -1.63
C VAL A 43 -24.53 23.51 -1.48
N PRO A 44 -24.50 24.12 -0.29
CA PRO A 44 -24.67 25.55 -0.15
C PRO A 44 -23.39 26.28 -0.57
N SER A 45 -23.50 27.10 -1.60
CA SER A 45 -22.54 28.13 -1.99
C SER A 45 -22.44 29.19 -0.89
N LYS A 46 -21.26 29.34 -0.29
CA LYS A 46 -20.91 30.54 0.49
C LYS A 46 -19.75 31.26 -0.17
N ASN A 47 -20.12 32.19 -1.04
CA ASN A 47 -19.29 33.36 -1.32
C ASN A 47 -19.46 34.35 -0.18
N SER A 48 -18.39 34.65 0.53
CA SER A 48 -18.22 35.91 1.25
C SER A 48 -16.71 36.13 1.46
N GLU A 49 -16.17 37.07 0.72
CA GLU A 49 -14.88 37.71 0.97
C GLU A 49 -14.89 38.41 2.34
N PRO A 50 -13.81 38.43 3.10
CA PRO A 50 -13.61 39.38 4.15
C PRO A 50 -12.70 40.54 3.69
N SER A 51 -13.25 41.71 3.82
CA SER A 51 -12.68 43.03 3.73
C SER A 51 -11.39 43.19 4.54
N THR A 52 -10.47 43.94 3.95
CA THR A 52 -9.29 44.60 4.49
C THR A 52 -9.48 45.21 5.88
N LEU A 53 -8.61 44.83 6.83
CA LEU A 53 -8.33 45.65 8.00
C LEU A 53 -6.82 45.80 8.20
N SER A 54 -6.50 47.08 8.28
CA SER A 54 -5.29 47.80 8.50
C SER A 54 -4.39 47.25 9.64
N ASN A 55 -3.10 47.31 9.34
CA ASN A 55 -1.95 47.14 10.23
C ASN A 55 -1.89 48.27 11.29
N PRO A 56 -1.58 47.99 12.54
CA PRO A 56 -0.89 48.98 13.38
C PRO A 56 0.51 48.46 13.77
N SER A 57 1.47 49.22 13.35
CA SER A 57 2.87 49.23 13.80
C SER A 57 2.99 49.69 15.24
N ASN A 58 4.06 49.18 15.90
CA ASN A 58 4.68 49.61 17.16
C ASN A 58 4.11 49.03 18.46
N LEU A 59 4.85 48.09 19.02
CA LEU A 59 5.17 48.09 20.44
C LEU A 59 6.50 47.39 20.72
N SER A 60 7.29 48.08 21.42
CA SER A 60 8.65 47.94 21.93
C SER A 60 8.96 46.58 22.56
N ASN A 61 10.18 46.13 22.29
CA ASN A 61 10.92 45.03 22.87
C ASN A 61 11.13 45.19 24.39
N PRO A 62 10.85 44.22 25.23
CA PRO A 62 11.47 44.11 26.52
C PRO A 62 12.56 43.01 26.53
N SER A 63 13.69 43.40 26.97
CA SER A 63 14.92 42.73 27.40
C SER A 63 14.79 41.24 27.76
N ASN A 64 15.68 40.51 27.13
CA ASN A 64 16.13 39.13 27.29
C ASN A 64 16.59 38.83 28.76
N PRO A 65 16.06 37.78 29.40
CA PRO A 65 16.77 37.12 30.48
C PRO A 65 17.57 35.94 29.94
N SER A 66 18.85 35.94 30.32
CA SER A 66 19.91 34.96 30.12
C SER A 66 19.43 33.49 30.13
N ALA A 67 19.83 32.76 29.09
CA ALA A 67 19.69 31.31 28.95
C ALA A 67 20.46 30.57 30.04
N PRO A 68 19.93 29.45 30.56
CA PRO A 68 20.76 28.52 31.32
C PRO A 68 21.61 27.68 30.34
N THR A 69 22.91 27.71 30.59
CA THR A 69 23.94 26.94 29.94
C THR A 69 23.81 25.44 30.19
N SER A 70 24.16 24.67 29.13
CA SER A 70 24.48 23.25 29.09
C SER A 70 23.29 22.28 28.97
N SER A 71 22.93 22.02 27.70
CA SER A 71 22.33 20.74 27.27
C SER A 71 23.44 19.66 27.30
N PRO A 72 23.19 18.47 27.90
CA PRO A 72 24.19 17.39 27.93
C PRO A 72 24.31 16.64 26.58
N TYR A 73 23.78 17.17 25.48
CA TYR A 73 23.87 16.62 24.11
C TYR A 73 24.75 17.45 23.16
N ALA A 74 25.61 18.34 23.67
CA ALA A 74 26.63 18.99 22.86
C ALA A 74 27.93 18.14 22.80
N GLY A 75 27.81 16.85 22.57
CA GLY A 75 28.89 15.98 22.10
C GLY A 75 28.86 16.01 20.58
N GLY A 76 29.92 16.53 19.95
CA GLY A 76 30.04 16.72 18.50
C GLY A 76 29.61 15.53 17.68
N LEU A 77 28.45 15.66 17.06
CA LEU A 77 28.02 14.92 15.92
C LEU A 77 28.15 15.86 14.70
N GLU A 78 29.35 16.08 14.23
CA GLU A 78 29.60 16.05 12.81
C GLU A 78 29.27 14.61 12.40
N GLY A 79 27.94 14.30 12.36
CA GLY A 79 27.43 13.05 11.89
C GLY A 79 27.89 12.90 10.47
N VAL A 80 28.74 11.94 10.20
CA VAL A 80 28.93 11.36 8.87
C VAL A 80 27.51 11.14 8.34
N LEU A 81 27.06 12.06 7.46
CA LEU A 81 25.78 11.96 6.81
C LEU A 81 25.79 10.60 6.12
N ALA A 82 25.05 9.63 6.67
CA ALA A 82 25.05 8.27 6.19
C ALA A 82 24.77 8.32 4.68
N SER A 83 25.76 7.99 3.89
CA SER A 83 25.65 7.97 2.44
C SER A 83 24.66 6.87 2.05
N ILE A 84 23.87 7.12 1.00
CA ILE A 84 23.00 6.09 0.43
C ILE A 84 23.90 4.95 -0.03
N PRO A 85 23.68 3.69 0.45
CA PRO A 85 24.50 2.56 0.03
C PRO A 85 24.40 2.34 -1.48
N SER A 86 25.50 1.98 -2.12
CA SER A 86 25.55 1.75 -3.58
C SER A 86 24.63 0.61 -4.07
N SER A 87 24.17 -0.24 -3.15
CA SER A 87 23.18 -1.29 -3.41
C SER A 87 21.75 -0.78 -3.51
N PHE A 88 21.49 0.50 -3.17
CA PHE A 88 20.20 1.14 -3.32
C PHE A 88 20.17 2.01 -4.59
N VAL A 89 19.01 2.08 -5.18
CA VAL A 89 18.77 2.89 -6.39
C VAL A 89 17.50 3.70 -6.24
N LEU A 90 17.47 4.86 -6.88
CA LEU A 90 16.22 5.61 -7.07
C LEU A 90 15.29 4.81 -7.96
N LEU A 91 14.06 4.64 -7.52
CA LEU A 91 13.09 3.86 -8.26
C LEU A 91 12.75 4.49 -9.61
N ALA A 92 12.74 5.83 -9.70
CA ALA A 92 12.54 6.56 -10.95
C ALA A 92 13.60 6.27 -12.01
N ASP A 93 14.85 5.94 -11.62
CA ASP A 93 15.92 5.63 -12.57
C ASP A 93 15.74 4.22 -13.20
N VAL A 94 15.03 3.33 -12.51
CA VAL A 94 14.80 1.93 -12.97
C VAL A 94 13.44 1.78 -13.63
N CYS A 95 12.41 2.44 -13.08
CA CYS A 95 11.03 2.45 -13.56
C CYS A 95 10.58 3.90 -13.83
N PRO A 96 10.96 4.52 -14.96
CA PRO A 96 10.69 5.95 -15.20
C PRO A 96 9.19 6.31 -15.25
N ASP A 97 8.36 5.34 -15.63
CA ASP A 97 6.90 5.54 -15.73
C ASP A 97 6.19 5.40 -14.38
N ILE A 98 6.89 5.04 -13.29
CA ILE A 98 6.29 4.82 -11.99
C ILE A 98 5.85 6.14 -11.35
N ILE A 99 4.65 6.16 -10.80
CA ILE A 99 4.13 7.33 -10.09
C ILE A 99 4.57 7.23 -8.63
N GLN A 100 5.14 8.31 -8.09
CA GLN A 100 5.57 8.36 -6.70
C GLN A 100 4.72 9.38 -5.94
N GLU A 101 3.88 8.87 -5.01
CA GLU A 101 3.11 9.67 -4.07
C GLU A 101 3.53 9.30 -2.65
N ILE A 102 4.75 9.71 -2.28
CA ILE A 102 5.35 9.31 -1.00
C ILE A 102 4.61 9.96 0.17
N ARG A 103 3.72 9.18 0.79
CA ARG A 103 2.76 9.64 1.80
C ARG A 103 3.45 10.17 3.05
N TYR A 104 4.54 9.54 3.46
CA TYR A 104 5.27 9.93 4.67
C TYR A 104 6.12 11.19 4.51
N TYR A 105 6.31 11.68 3.29
CA TYR A 105 6.85 13.01 3.03
C TYR A 105 5.80 14.12 3.25
N THR A 106 4.54 13.81 3.25
CA THR A 106 3.40 14.73 3.43
C THR A 106 2.76 14.57 4.79
N THR A 107 1.74 15.38 5.08
CA THR A 107 0.91 15.27 6.30
C THR A 107 -0.29 14.33 6.12
N TYR A 108 -0.56 13.87 4.88
CA TYR A 108 -1.67 12.96 4.60
C TYR A 108 -1.24 11.50 4.78
N ASN A 109 -1.09 11.09 6.04
CA ASN A 109 -0.77 9.75 6.50
C ASN A 109 -1.46 9.49 7.85
N PHE A 110 -1.38 8.29 8.39
CA PHE A 110 -2.08 7.92 9.61
C PHE A 110 -1.61 8.65 10.88
N VAL A 111 -0.46 9.33 10.83
CA VAL A 111 0.06 10.16 11.93
C VAL A 111 -0.47 11.60 11.84
N GLY A 112 -0.62 12.15 10.63
CA GLY A 112 -1.07 13.51 10.38
C GLY A 112 0.06 14.56 10.34
N GLU A 113 1.31 14.09 10.20
CA GLU A 113 2.48 14.97 10.04
C GLU A 113 3.56 14.31 9.17
N ARG A 114 4.51 15.10 8.68
CA ARG A 114 5.64 14.59 7.92
C ARG A 114 6.52 13.70 8.80
N ILE A 115 6.86 12.53 8.30
CA ILE A 115 7.61 11.53 9.06
C ILE A 115 9.11 11.80 8.99
N PRO A 116 9.83 11.75 10.11
CA PRO A 116 11.28 11.94 10.15
C PRO A 116 12.02 10.97 9.22
N GLY A 117 13.04 11.48 8.53
CA GLY A 117 13.82 10.69 7.57
C GLY A 117 13.31 10.72 6.12
N TYR A 118 12.14 11.29 5.87
CA TYR A 118 11.63 11.59 4.52
C TYR A 118 11.95 13.04 4.16
N GLU A 119 13.14 13.30 3.61
CA GLU A 119 13.59 14.65 3.26
C GLU A 119 13.20 15.03 1.83
N ARG A 120 12.95 14.02 0.98
CA ARG A 120 12.45 14.17 -0.40
C ARG A 120 11.32 13.18 -0.70
N PRO A 121 10.40 13.51 -1.62
CA PRO A 121 9.30 12.63 -2.02
C PRO A 121 9.75 11.63 -3.09
N VAL A 122 10.77 10.82 -2.78
CA VAL A 122 11.35 9.83 -3.69
C VAL A 122 11.42 8.47 -3.03
N ALA A 123 11.36 7.41 -3.85
CA ALA A 123 11.45 6.03 -3.41
C ALA A 123 12.82 5.43 -3.73
N TYR A 124 13.43 4.77 -2.74
CA TYR A 124 14.61 3.94 -2.90
C TYR A 124 14.25 2.47 -2.69
N LEU A 125 14.86 1.59 -3.46
CA LEU A 125 14.87 0.14 -3.23
C LEU A 125 16.29 -0.40 -3.38
N THR A 126 16.54 -1.59 -2.83
CA THR A 126 17.71 -2.36 -3.24
C THR A 126 17.67 -2.61 -4.75
N ARG A 127 18.83 -2.63 -5.41
CA ARG A 127 18.94 -2.87 -6.86
C ARG A 127 18.12 -4.11 -7.26
N GLN A 128 18.27 -5.20 -6.52
CA GLN A 128 17.57 -6.46 -6.81
C GLN A 128 16.04 -6.32 -6.74
N ALA A 129 15.51 -5.60 -5.76
CA ALA A 129 14.08 -5.36 -5.65
C ALA A 129 13.57 -4.42 -6.77
N ALA A 130 14.35 -3.40 -7.12
CA ALA A 130 14.01 -2.49 -8.21
C ALA A 130 14.01 -3.19 -9.57
N ASP A 131 14.98 -4.07 -9.84
CA ASP A 131 15.05 -4.85 -11.09
C ASP A 131 13.85 -5.82 -11.20
N SER A 132 13.46 -6.47 -10.10
CA SER A 132 12.24 -7.30 -10.05
C SER A 132 10.97 -6.46 -10.27
N LEU A 133 10.90 -5.27 -9.68
CA LEU A 133 9.75 -4.36 -9.85
C LEU A 133 9.65 -3.83 -11.27
N LYS A 134 10.77 -3.63 -11.97
CA LYS A 134 10.78 -3.26 -13.38
C LYS A 134 10.00 -4.27 -14.24
N LEU A 135 10.16 -5.56 -13.96
CA LEU A 135 9.41 -6.62 -14.66
C LEU A 135 7.92 -6.55 -14.35
N VAL A 136 7.54 -6.18 -13.11
CA VAL A 136 6.12 -5.92 -12.76
C VAL A 136 5.57 -4.73 -13.54
N CYS A 137 6.36 -3.63 -13.65
CA CYS A 137 5.97 -2.44 -14.40
C CYS A 137 5.71 -2.78 -15.88
N ASP A 138 6.59 -3.57 -16.51
CA ASP A 138 6.47 -3.96 -17.90
C ASP A 138 5.24 -4.85 -18.14
N ASP A 139 5.02 -5.85 -17.30
CA ASP A 139 3.87 -6.76 -17.34
C ASP A 139 2.52 -6.01 -17.18
N LEU A 140 2.42 -5.11 -16.21
CA LEU A 140 1.21 -4.33 -15.97
C LEU A 140 0.96 -3.28 -17.06
N LYS A 141 2.01 -2.74 -17.66
CA LYS A 141 1.90 -1.79 -18.77
C LYS A 141 1.22 -2.41 -20.00
N GLU A 142 1.51 -3.67 -20.30
CA GLU A 142 0.83 -4.42 -21.37
C GLU A 142 -0.66 -4.60 -21.10
N GLN A 143 -1.07 -4.57 -19.82
CA GLN A 143 -2.45 -4.66 -19.37
C GLN A 143 -3.13 -3.29 -19.23
N GLY A 144 -2.44 -2.18 -19.55
CA GLY A 144 -2.96 -0.82 -19.47
C GLY A 144 -2.82 -0.16 -18.10
N TYR A 145 -1.97 -0.69 -17.22
CA TYR A 145 -1.73 -0.14 -15.88
C TYR A 145 -0.30 0.38 -15.71
N ARG A 146 -0.15 1.41 -14.89
CA ARG A 146 1.10 1.83 -14.28
C ARG A 146 1.05 1.53 -12.79
N LEU A 147 2.20 1.50 -12.15
CA LEU A 147 2.28 1.42 -10.70
C LEU A 147 2.35 2.82 -10.09
N LYS A 148 1.70 2.99 -8.93
CA LYS A 148 1.80 4.16 -8.07
C LYS A 148 2.31 3.71 -6.70
N VAL A 149 3.44 4.26 -6.25
CA VAL A 149 4.13 3.91 -5.02
C VAL A 149 3.84 4.93 -3.95
N PHE A 150 3.46 4.46 -2.76
CA PHE A 150 3.20 5.25 -1.56
C PHE A 150 4.38 5.26 -0.59
N ASP A 151 5.09 4.13 -0.48
CA ASP A 151 6.29 3.95 0.32
C ASP A 151 7.18 2.84 -0.25
N ALA A 152 8.49 2.91 0.02
CA ALA A 152 9.45 1.88 -0.37
C ALA A 152 10.48 1.68 0.76
N TYR A 153 11.77 1.95 0.58
CA TYR A 153 12.68 1.99 1.71
C TYR A 153 12.19 3.02 2.74
N ARG A 154 12.13 2.60 4.02
CA ARG A 154 11.74 3.42 5.17
C ARG A 154 12.87 3.43 6.18
N PRO A 155 13.47 4.59 6.52
CA PRO A 155 14.52 4.67 7.50
C PRO A 155 14.09 4.17 8.88
N GLN A 156 14.99 3.58 9.66
CA GLN A 156 14.66 3.12 11.02
C GLN A 156 14.11 4.26 11.90
N MET A 157 14.58 5.50 11.73
CA MET A 157 14.06 6.65 12.48
C MET A 157 12.56 6.91 12.25
N ALA A 158 12.04 6.58 11.06
CA ALA A 158 10.61 6.65 10.76
C ALA A 158 9.84 5.56 11.52
N VAL A 159 10.37 4.34 11.57
CA VAL A 159 9.78 3.24 12.34
C VAL A 159 9.74 3.57 13.83
N ASP A 160 10.85 4.11 14.36
CA ASP A 160 10.93 4.53 15.76
C ASP A 160 9.92 5.66 16.07
N PHE A 161 9.68 6.54 15.09
CA PHE A 161 8.66 7.57 15.20
C PHE A 161 7.26 6.98 15.25
N PHE A 162 6.92 6.02 14.40
CA PHE A 162 5.63 5.32 14.44
C PHE A 162 5.40 4.60 15.77
N VAL A 163 6.44 4.00 16.33
CA VAL A 163 6.37 3.35 17.65
C VAL A 163 6.03 4.36 18.76
N ARG A 164 6.70 5.52 18.78
CA ARG A 164 6.39 6.59 19.74
C ARG A 164 4.96 7.11 19.57
N TRP A 165 4.57 7.41 18.31
CA TRP A 165 3.20 7.84 18.00
C TRP A 165 2.16 6.80 18.41
N GLY A 166 2.38 5.54 18.11
CA GLY A 166 1.46 4.44 18.46
C GLY A 166 1.30 4.23 19.96
N SER A 167 2.32 4.62 20.76
CA SER A 167 2.30 4.57 22.21
C SER A 167 1.62 5.79 22.87
N ASP A 168 1.47 6.88 22.14
CA ASP A 168 0.71 8.08 22.59
C ASP A 168 -0.76 7.89 22.23
N LEU A 169 -1.56 7.42 23.19
CA LEU A 169 -2.98 7.14 22.98
C LEU A 169 -3.86 8.38 22.84
N GLU A 170 -3.36 9.56 23.23
CA GLU A 170 -4.09 10.82 23.16
C GLU A 170 -4.07 11.41 21.74
N ASP A 171 -3.02 11.17 20.96
CA ASP A 171 -2.95 11.64 19.58
C ASP A 171 -3.81 10.77 18.66
N GLN A 172 -5.04 11.17 18.43
CA GLN A 172 -6.03 10.50 17.58
C GLN A 172 -6.48 11.37 16.39
N ARG A 173 -5.70 12.39 15.99
CA ARG A 173 -6.07 13.38 14.97
C ARG A 173 -6.44 12.77 13.61
N MET A 174 -5.87 11.62 13.26
CA MET A 174 -6.12 10.94 11.99
C MET A 174 -6.98 9.68 12.11
N LYS A 175 -7.55 9.43 13.29
CA LYS A 175 -8.33 8.22 13.58
C LYS A 175 -9.50 8.04 12.62
N GLU A 176 -10.27 9.07 12.40
CA GLU A 176 -11.47 9.02 11.55
C GLU A 176 -11.15 8.56 10.12
N TYR A 177 -9.97 8.92 9.61
CA TYR A 177 -9.54 8.64 8.23
C TYR A 177 -8.82 7.31 8.05
N PHE A 178 -8.02 6.89 9.04
CA PHE A 178 -7.11 5.76 8.87
C PHE A 178 -7.38 4.57 9.79
N TYR A 179 -8.04 4.75 10.94
CA TYR A 179 -8.30 3.65 11.88
C TYR A 179 -9.57 3.85 12.71
N PRO A 180 -10.74 4.19 12.05
CA PRO A 180 -11.98 4.53 12.77
C PRO A 180 -12.44 3.40 13.69
N ASP A 181 -12.33 2.16 13.22
CA ASP A 181 -12.82 0.97 13.90
C ASP A 181 -11.74 0.23 14.71
N CYS A 182 -10.51 0.78 14.76
CA CYS A 182 -9.41 0.19 15.50
C CYS A 182 -9.01 1.08 16.67
N PRO A 183 -9.12 0.63 17.93
CA PRO A 183 -8.52 1.35 19.04
C PRO A 183 -7.01 1.48 18.85
N LYS A 184 -6.43 2.67 19.05
CA LYS A 184 -4.99 2.90 18.87
C LYS A 184 -4.13 1.95 19.71
N SER A 185 -4.59 1.59 20.91
CA SER A 185 -3.95 0.60 21.78
C SER A 185 -3.82 -0.81 21.16
N GLU A 186 -4.61 -1.10 20.13
CA GLU A 186 -4.62 -2.40 19.46
C GLU A 186 -3.70 -2.46 18.22
N LEU A 187 -3.17 -1.33 17.75
CA LEU A 187 -2.40 -1.26 16.50
C LEU A 187 -1.17 -2.18 16.50
N PHE A 188 -0.46 -2.26 17.62
CA PHE A 188 0.68 -3.19 17.77
C PHE A 188 0.23 -4.64 17.78
N ARG A 189 -0.80 -4.97 18.57
CA ARG A 189 -1.31 -6.35 18.68
C ARG A 189 -1.87 -6.88 17.36
N ARG A 190 -2.49 -5.99 16.58
CA ARG A 190 -3.06 -6.34 15.26
C ARG A 190 -2.00 -6.34 14.15
N GLY A 191 -0.75 -5.95 14.44
CA GLY A 191 0.36 -5.97 13.50
C GLY A 191 0.41 -4.81 12.52
N TYR A 192 -0.38 -3.74 12.74
CA TYR A 192 -0.32 -2.53 11.90
C TYR A 192 0.90 -1.66 12.22
N ILE A 193 1.37 -1.66 13.47
CA ILE A 193 2.61 -1.00 13.89
C ILE A 193 3.55 -2.04 14.48
N ALA A 194 4.83 -1.97 14.10
CA ALA A 194 5.86 -2.89 14.56
C ALA A 194 7.17 -2.15 14.87
N HIS A 195 7.97 -2.70 15.80
CA HIS A 195 9.30 -2.15 16.16
C HIS A 195 10.35 -2.38 15.06
N LYS A 196 10.11 -3.29 14.14
CA LYS A 196 10.93 -3.60 12.98
C LYS A 196 10.07 -3.69 11.75
N SER A 197 10.50 -3.10 10.64
CA SER A 197 9.76 -3.07 9.40
C SER A 197 10.54 -3.73 8.26
N GLY A 198 9.84 -4.45 7.39
CA GLY A 198 10.39 -4.95 6.14
C GLY A 198 10.94 -3.84 5.24
N HIS A 199 10.28 -2.69 5.24
CA HIS A 199 10.69 -1.50 4.47
C HIS A 199 12.10 -1.04 4.82
N THR A 200 12.51 -1.14 6.08
CA THR A 200 13.83 -0.70 6.54
C THR A 200 14.97 -1.57 6.00
N ARG A 201 14.64 -2.75 5.45
CA ARG A 201 15.61 -3.64 4.77
C ARG A 201 15.76 -3.32 3.27
N GLY A 202 14.93 -2.40 2.74
CA GLY A 202 15.08 -1.86 1.39
C GLY A 202 14.52 -2.72 0.26
N SER A 203 13.79 -3.81 0.56
CA SER A 203 13.20 -4.69 -0.46
C SER A 203 11.70 -4.88 -0.30
N THR A 204 11.06 -3.97 0.43
CA THR A 204 9.63 -3.90 0.66
C THR A 204 9.09 -2.58 0.14
N LEU A 205 7.88 -2.61 -0.41
CA LEU A 205 7.20 -1.42 -0.92
C LEU A 205 5.68 -1.54 -0.81
N ASP A 206 5.04 -0.38 -0.72
CA ASP A 206 3.60 -0.19 -0.71
C ASP A 206 3.16 0.52 -1.99
N LEU A 207 2.20 -0.07 -2.71
CA LEU A 207 1.84 0.42 -4.03
C LEU A 207 0.41 0.04 -4.44
N THR A 208 -0.07 0.71 -5.51
CA THR A 208 -1.36 0.44 -6.13
C THR A 208 -1.25 0.49 -7.67
N LEU A 209 -2.36 0.17 -8.33
CA LEU A 209 -2.51 0.33 -9.78
C LEU A 209 -2.98 1.75 -10.13
N PHE A 210 -2.51 2.23 -11.28
CA PHE A 210 -2.97 3.46 -11.91
C PHE A 210 -3.40 3.14 -13.34
N ASP A 211 -4.64 3.40 -13.67
CA ASP A 211 -5.21 3.11 -14.97
C ASP A 211 -4.74 4.14 -16.01
N MET A 212 -4.09 3.68 -17.09
CA MET A 212 -3.49 4.54 -18.11
C MET A 212 -4.53 5.19 -19.02
N LYS A 213 -5.73 4.62 -19.14
CA LYS A 213 -6.80 5.13 -19.99
C LYS A 213 -7.57 6.25 -19.31
N THR A 214 -7.86 6.09 -18.02
CA THR A 214 -8.63 7.07 -17.23
C THR A 214 -7.73 8.10 -16.56
N GLU A 215 -6.41 7.84 -16.52
CA GLU A 215 -5.41 8.62 -15.79
C GLU A 215 -5.77 8.82 -14.31
N ARG A 216 -6.24 7.73 -13.67
CA ARG A 216 -6.65 7.72 -12.26
C ARG A 216 -6.11 6.50 -11.53
N GLU A 217 -5.99 6.65 -10.21
CA GLU A 217 -5.78 5.52 -9.33
C GLU A 217 -6.93 4.53 -9.45
N VAL A 218 -6.61 3.26 -9.50
CA VAL A 218 -7.60 2.18 -9.60
C VAL A 218 -8.26 1.99 -8.23
N ASP A 219 -9.58 1.89 -8.23
CA ASP A 219 -10.35 1.62 -7.02
C ASP A 219 -10.07 0.22 -6.48
N MET A 220 -9.42 0.17 -5.33
CA MET A 220 -9.07 -1.06 -4.60
C MET A 220 -10.09 -1.38 -3.48
N GLY A 221 -11.15 -0.57 -3.32
CA GLY A 221 -12.13 -0.74 -2.24
C GLY A 221 -11.61 -0.37 -0.86
N GLY A 222 -10.59 0.46 -0.79
CA GLY A 222 -10.00 0.99 0.43
C GLY A 222 -8.76 1.80 0.13
N THR A 223 -8.48 2.81 0.98
CA THR A 223 -7.31 3.66 0.82
C THR A 223 -6.05 3.02 1.39
N TYR A 224 -4.90 3.46 0.91
CA TYR A 224 -3.59 3.15 1.50
C TYR A 224 -3.53 3.55 2.98
N ASP A 225 -2.85 2.76 3.80
CA ASP A 225 -2.70 2.95 5.25
C ASP A 225 -4.01 2.92 6.07
N PHE A 226 -5.10 2.40 5.51
CA PHE A 226 -6.28 2.15 6.32
C PHE A 226 -6.06 0.94 7.24
N LEU A 227 -5.93 1.19 8.55
CA LEU A 227 -5.57 0.19 9.56
C LEU A 227 -6.83 -0.53 10.06
N GLY A 228 -7.42 -1.34 9.20
CA GLY A 228 -8.65 -2.09 9.44
C GLY A 228 -8.77 -3.34 8.59
N GLU A 229 -9.75 -4.19 8.88
CA GLU A 229 -9.92 -5.49 8.22
C GLU A 229 -10.14 -5.40 6.71
N THR A 230 -10.72 -4.28 6.23
CA THR A 230 -10.92 -4.03 4.79
C THR A 230 -9.60 -3.95 4.01
N SER A 231 -8.49 -3.72 4.70
CA SER A 231 -7.15 -3.69 4.11
C SER A 231 -6.50 -5.07 3.96
N HIS A 232 -7.04 -6.10 4.59
CA HIS A 232 -6.49 -7.44 4.48
C HIS A 232 -6.52 -7.92 3.02
N TYR A 233 -5.42 -8.56 2.56
CA TYR A 233 -5.24 -8.90 1.15
C TYR A 233 -6.29 -9.89 0.61
N ASN A 234 -6.89 -10.70 1.48
CA ASN A 234 -7.94 -11.66 1.17
C ASN A 234 -9.36 -11.17 1.54
N TYR A 235 -9.49 -9.93 2.02
CA TYR A 235 -10.79 -9.36 2.34
C TYR A 235 -11.64 -9.19 1.07
N SER A 236 -12.90 -9.62 1.15
CA SER A 236 -13.83 -9.55 0.02
C SER A 236 -15.24 -9.09 0.40
N HIS A 237 -15.55 -9.09 1.72
CA HIS A 237 -16.88 -8.72 2.20
C HIS A 237 -17.16 -7.23 1.93
N GLY A 238 -18.25 -6.93 1.21
CA GLY A 238 -18.62 -5.55 0.85
C GLY A 238 -17.79 -4.92 -0.28
N LEU A 239 -16.77 -5.62 -0.82
CA LEU A 239 -16.08 -5.17 -2.02
C LEU A 239 -16.86 -5.56 -3.28
N THR A 240 -16.79 -4.70 -4.30
CA THR A 240 -17.28 -5.01 -5.64
C THR A 240 -16.41 -6.08 -6.32
N ARG A 241 -16.93 -6.72 -7.37
CA ARG A 241 -16.15 -7.66 -8.19
C ARG A 241 -14.92 -7.00 -8.81
N ASP A 242 -15.03 -5.75 -9.23
CA ASP A 242 -13.94 -5.01 -9.84
C ASP A 242 -12.84 -4.72 -8.82
N GLN A 243 -13.17 -4.26 -7.61
CA GLN A 243 -12.21 -4.04 -6.52
C GLN A 243 -11.45 -5.32 -6.16
N ILE A 244 -12.16 -6.45 -6.03
CA ILE A 244 -11.54 -7.77 -5.80
C ILE A 244 -10.60 -8.15 -6.95
N ASN A 245 -11.04 -7.92 -8.21
CA ASN A 245 -10.24 -8.20 -9.39
C ASN A 245 -8.99 -7.29 -9.47
N HIS A 246 -9.11 -6.01 -9.15
CA HIS A 246 -7.98 -5.08 -9.15
C HIS A 246 -6.91 -5.50 -8.13
N ARG A 247 -7.30 -5.84 -6.89
CA ARG A 247 -6.39 -6.39 -5.88
C ARG A 247 -5.74 -7.69 -6.36
N ARG A 248 -6.48 -8.55 -7.07
CA ARG A 248 -5.95 -9.79 -7.64
C ARG A 248 -4.91 -9.52 -8.73
N ILE A 249 -5.19 -8.61 -9.68
CA ILE A 249 -4.25 -8.23 -10.77
C ILE A 249 -2.94 -7.76 -10.17
N LEU A 250 -2.97 -6.81 -9.23
CA LEU A 250 -1.77 -6.31 -8.55
C LEU A 250 -1.01 -7.45 -7.88
N ARG A 251 -1.68 -8.23 -7.05
CA ARG A 251 -1.06 -9.32 -6.30
C ARG A 251 -0.42 -10.37 -7.21
N GLU A 252 -1.11 -10.80 -8.26
CA GLU A 252 -0.59 -11.81 -9.18
C GLU A 252 0.62 -11.30 -9.96
N ALA A 253 0.61 -10.05 -10.42
CA ALA A 253 1.75 -9.44 -11.08
C ALA A 253 2.96 -9.38 -10.14
N MET A 254 2.79 -8.89 -8.92
CA MET A 254 3.85 -8.84 -7.92
C MET A 254 4.40 -10.24 -7.60
N MET A 255 3.53 -11.22 -7.41
CA MET A 255 3.95 -12.60 -7.08
C MET A 255 4.69 -13.29 -8.22
N ARG A 256 4.31 -13.05 -9.49
CA ARG A 256 5.03 -13.59 -10.67
C ARG A 256 6.47 -13.13 -10.70
N HIS A 257 6.74 -11.91 -10.28
CA HIS A 257 8.07 -11.29 -10.32
C HIS A 257 8.78 -11.31 -8.96
N GLY A 258 8.47 -12.31 -8.12
CA GLY A 258 9.27 -12.67 -6.94
C GLY A 258 8.89 -11.98 -5.65
N PHE A 259 7.86 -11.15 -5.62
CA PHE A 259 7.37 -10.54 -4.37
C PHE A 259 6.40 -11.46 -3.62
N LYS A 260 6.22 -11.20 -2.33
CA LYS A 260 5.22 -11.85 -1.47
C LYS A 260 4.39 -10.77 -0.76
N PRO A 261 3.05 -10.93 -0.69
CA PRO A 261 2.18 -10.04 0.08
C PRO A 261 2.27 -10.37 1.57
N ILE A 262 1.72 -9.46 2.43
CA ILE A 262 1.38 -9.77 3.83
C ILE A 262 -0.14 -9.86 4.00
N ALA A 263 -0.57 -10.48 5.11
CA ALA A 263 -1.98 -10.78 5.32
C ALA A 263 -2.85 -9.54 5.59
N VAL A 264 -2.29 -8.53 6.23
CA VAL A 264 -3.05 -7.39 6.79
C VAL A 264 -3.14 -6.17 5.89
N GLU A 265 -2.40 -6.15 4.74
CA GLU A 265 -2.31 -4.99 3.85
C GLU A 265 -2.27 -5.43 2.38
N TRP A 266 -3.26 -5.04 1.57
CA TRP A 266 -3.35 -5.42 0.16
C TRP A 266 -2.28 -4.75 -0.72
N TRP A 267 -1.72 -3.63 -0.27
CA TRP A 267 -0.72 -2.82 -0.99
C TRP A 267 0.73 -3.25 -0.74
N HIS A 268 0.99 -4.03 0.33
CA HIS A 268 2.32 -4.30 0.87
C HIS A 268 2.95 -5.57 0.29
N PHE A 269 4.16 -5.42 -0.27
CA PHE A 269 4.90 -6.51 -0.89
C PHE A 269 6.37 -6.47 -0.54
N THR A 270 6.94 -7.62 -0.22
CA THR A 270 8.37 -7.81 0.05
C THR A 270 8.98 -8.77 -0.97
N LEU A 271 10.17 -8.47 -1.50
CA LEU A 271 10.90 -9.42 -2.35
C LEU A 271 11.22 -10.70 -1.56
N ARG A 272 10.96 -11.89 -2.14
CA ARG A 272 11.16 -13.19 -1.44
C ARG A 272 12.60 -13.43 -1.06
N ASN A 273 13.53 -13.14 -1.99
CA ASN A 273 14.97 -13.33 -1.82
C ASN A 273 15.63 -11.96 -1.63
N GLU A 274 15.22 -11.23 -0.61
CA GLU A 274 15.79 -9.93 -0.30
C GLU A 274 17.29 -10.06 0.07
N PRO A 275 18.16 -9.13 -0.40
CA PRO A 275 19.60 -9.24 -0.18
C PRO A 275 20.01 -8.96 1.28
N TYR A 276 19.16 -8.30 2.05
CA TYR A 276 19.45 -7.87 3.43
C TYR A 276 18.34 -8.30 4.41
N PRO A 277 18.09 -9.60 4.62
CA PRO A 277 16.95 -10.06 5.41
C PRO A 277 17.02 -9.66 6.90
N ASP A 278 18.21 -9.40 7.40
CA ASP A 278 18.47 -9.10 8.82
C ASP A 278 19.09 -7.72 9.08
N HIS A 279 19.28 -6.92 8.00
CA HIS A 279 19.91 -5.60 8.12
C HIS A 279 18.88 -4.48 7.99
N TYR A 280 18.82 -3.61 8.99
CA TYR A 280 17.91 -2.45 9.08
C TYR A 280 18.69 -1.16 8.85
N PHE A 281 18.42 -0.51 7.73
CA PHE A 281 19.16 0.69 7.31
C PHE A 281 18.63 1.95 8.00
N THR A 282 19.50 2.97 8.11
CA THR A 282 19.22 4.19 8.89
C THR A 282 19.40 5.48 8.09
N PHE A 283 19.85 5.41 6.83
CA PHE A 283 20.07 6.61 6.02
C PHE A 283 18.73 7.31 5.67
N PRO A 284 18.69 8.66 5.69
CA PRO A 284 17.50 9.40 5.31
C PRO A 284 17.26 9.36 3.80
N ILE A 285 15.99 9.53 3.39
CA ILE A 285 15.56 9.64 2.00
C ILE A 285 15.77 11.10 1.53
N ARG A 286 16.77 11.34 0.67
CA ARG A 286 17.18 12.66 0.23
C ARG A 286 17.68 12.71 -1.22
#